data_aa5eec3b81044becc5c88962e8564de0
#
_entry.id   aa5eec3b81044becc5c88962e8564de0
#
_cell.length_a   1.000
_cell.length_b   1.000
_cell.length_c   1.000
_cell.angle_alpha   90.00
_cell.angle_beta   90.00
_cell.angle_gamma   90.00
#
_symmetry.space_group_name_H-M   'P 1'
#
loop_
_entity.id
_entity.type
_entity.pdbx_description
1 polymer ?
#
loop_
_entity_poly.entity_id
_entity_poly.type
_entity_poly.pdbx_seq_one_letter_code
_entity_poly.pdbx_strand_id
1 'polypeptide(L)'
;NKKPNDRSSRFQTGKILALSIGHFIHDVYSSFLSPLLPLLIDKLSLTLTQAGFLSTVMQLPALLNPFIGVLADRISVRYFVILAPAMTAVPMSLIGIAPSYGVLLLLLFITGISVSIFHVPAPVMISHLSAARKGRGMSFFMTGGELARTIGPLVAVAAVSILGLEGFYPVMIFGLISTVWLYLKLRDVPVNDVPTKRNLSALQTWRKLRYILWPLSAILVTRGFMHASLTAFLPTYINLETGNLWLAGMALTLFEFAGVAGVLTAGSMSDLFGRRQTLLVSLIGAPLCLFVFTLTGGWFRIAALLVTGFTLLSTTPVMLALVQENARHAPAAANGLFMMISFIARSAVVVVIGFIADRIGLQATYLISAAIGLIGIP
;
A
#
# COMPACT_ATOMS: atom_id res chain seq x y z
N ASN A 1 8.66 -41.47 -23.08
CA ASN A 1 7.96 -40.21 -23.42
C ASN A 1 6.80 -39.96 -22.43
N LYS A 2 7.11 -39.43 -21.24
CA LYS A 2 6.06 -38.87 -20.36
C LYS A 2 5.70 -37.50 -20.94
N LYS A 3 4.44 -37.35 -21.42
CA LYS A 3 3.87 -36.03 -21.77
C LYS A 3 4.07 -35.06 -20.60
N PRO A 4 4.52 -33.81 -20.84
CA PRO A 4 4.60 -32.82 -19.78
C PRO A 4 3.22 -32.67 -19.14
N ASN A 5 3.18 -32.60 -17.84
CA ASN A 5 1.99 -32.60 -17.01
C ASN A 5 1.05 -31.44 -17.46
N ASP A 6 -0.08 -31.75 -18.07
CA ASP A 6 -1.06 -30.83 -18.69
C ASP A 6 -1.67 -29.81 -17.69
N ARG A 7 -1.31 -29.90 -16.41
CA ARG A 7 -1.77 -28.97 -15.37
C ARG A 7 -1.13 -27.58 -15.42
N SER A 8 0.07 -27.45 -16.01
CA SER A 8 0.76 -26.16 -16.14
C SER A 8 0.20 -25.28 -17.28
N SER A 9 -0.59 -25.86 -18.19
CA SER A 9 -1.17 -25.20 -19.37
C SER A 9 -2.53 -24.56 -19.12
N ARG A 10 -3.17 -24.83 -17.97
CA ARG A 10 -4.54 -24.35 -17.65
C ARG A 10 -4.56 -23.28 -16.59
N PHE A 11 -5.46 -22.30 -16.75
CA PHE A 11 -5.75 -21.27 -15.74
C PHE A 11 -6.37 -21.89 -14.48
N GLN A 12 -5.67 -21.81 -13.35
CA GLN A 12 -6.05 -22.47 -12.09
C GLN A 12 -6.92 -21.54 -11.21
N THR A 13 -8.17 -21.30 -11.65
CA THR A 13 -9.09 -20.35 -11.02
C THR A 13 -9.18 -20.51 -9.49
N GLY A 14 -9.33 -21.74 -8.98
CA GLY A 14 -9.50 -21.97 -7.53
C GLY A 14 -8.29 -21.56 -6.71
N LYS A 15 -7.07 -21.78 -7.21
CA LYS A 15 -5.84 -21.38 -6.52
C LYS A 15 -5.58 -19.86 -6.64
N ILE A 16 -5.93 -19.27 -7.79
CA ILE A 16 -5.84 -17.82 -8.01
C ILE A 16 -6.80 -17.10 -7.06
N LEU A 17 -8.06 -17.55 -6.96
CA LEU A 17 -9.02 -16.99 -6.02
C LEU A 17 -8.56 -17.17 -4.57
N ALA A 18 -8.01 -18.35 -4.20
CA ALA A 18 -7.45 -18.55 -2.87
C ALA A 18 -6.34 -17.55 -2.56
N LEU A 19 -5.41 -17.32 -3.51
CA LEU A 19 -4.36 -16.32 -3.33
C LEU A 19 -4.91 -14.89 -3.24
N SER A 20 -5.94 -14.56 -4.01
CA SER A 20 -6.58 -13.24 -4.01
C SER A 20 -7.32 -12.97 -2.70
N ILE A 21 -8.01 -13.98 -2.15
CA ILE A 21 -8.66 -13.89 -0.82
C ILE A 21 -7.59 -13.82 0.29
N GLY A 22 -6.51 -14.59 0.17
CA GLY A 22 -5.36 -14.48 1.06
C GLY A 22 -4.75 -13.09 1.06
N HIS A 23 -4.62 -12.47 -0.12
CA HIS A 23 -4.17 -11.08 -0.28
C HIS A 23 -5.13 -10.11 0.42
N PHE A 24 -6.44 -10.26 0.17
CA PHE A 24 -7.45 -9.45 0.84
C PHE A 24 -7.32 -9.53 2.36
N ILE A 25 -7.28 -10.74 2.94
CA ILE A 25 -7.20 -10.92 4.39
C ILE A 25 -5.89 -10.36 4.93
N HIS A 26 -4.76 -10.63 4.28
CA HIS A 26 -3.45 -10.11 4.66
C HIS A 26 -3.43 -8.58 4.71
N ASP A 27 -3.95 -7.91 3.66
CA ASP A 27 -3.90 -6.47 3.54
C ASP A 27 -4.95 -5.76 4.40
N VAL A 28 -6.09 -6.41 4.74
CA VAL A 28 -7.02 -5.89 5.74
C VAL A 28 -6.29 -5.64 7.06
N TYR A 29 -5.49 -6.59 7.56
CA TYR A 29 -4.72 -6.37 8.79
C TYR A 29 -3.64 -5.31 8.63
N SER A 30 -2.94 -5.28 7.50
CA SER A 30 -1.90 -4.27 7.28
C SER A 30 -2.45 -2.84 7.26
N SER A 31 -3.74 -2.67 7.00
CA SER A 31 -4.43 -1.38 6.99
C SER A 31 -4.92 -0.90 8.37
N PHE A 32 -4.81 -1.71 9.43
CA PHE A 32 -5.34 -1.38 10.77
C PHE A 32 -4.65 -0.21 11.45
N LEU A 33 -3.37 0.04 11.17
CA LEU A 33 -2.59 1.07 11.87
C LEU A 33 -3.24 2.45 11.78
N SER A 34 -3.55 2.92 10.59
CA SER A 34 -4.04 4.28 10.37
C SER A 34 -5.39 4.58 11.07
N PRO A 35 -6.44 3.75 10.94
CA PRO A 35 -7.71 4.00 11.63
C PRO A 35 -7.62 3.85 13.15
N LEU A 36 -6.68 3.05 13.67
CA LEU A 36 -6.48 2.87 15.10
C LEU A 36 -5.44 3.83 15.71
N LEU A 37 -4.76 4.61 14.86
CA LEU A 37 -3.71 5.53 15.30
C LEU A 37 -4.19 6.54 16.34
N PRO A 38 -5.40 7.15 16.25
CA PRO A 38 -5.91 8.04 17.30
C PRO A 38 -5.91 7.39 18.67
N LEU A 39 -6.40 6.15 18.76
CA LEU A 39 -6.48 5.41 20.03
C LEU A 39 -5.10 5.01 20.58
N LEU A 40 -4.15 4.71 19.69
CA LEU A 40 -2.77 4.39 20.08
C LEU A 40 -2.03 5.65 20.56
N ILE A 41 -2.28 6.81 19.95
CA ILE A 41 -1.77 8.11 20.39
C ILE A 41 -2.25 8.40 21.80
N ASP A 42 -3.55 8.28 22.05
CA ASP A 42 -4.14 8.53 23.38
C ASP A 42 -3.62 7.53 24.42
N LYS A 43 -3.59 6.23 24.09
CA LYS A 43 -3.13 5.17 25.00
C LYS A 43 -1.69 5.34 25.46
N LEU A 44 -0.78 5.67 24.54
CA LEU A 44 0.67 5.72 24.81
C LEU A 44 1.20 7.17 24.90
N SER A 45 0.31 8.16 24.85
CA SER A 45 0.65 9.60 24.85
C SER A 45 1.70 9.95 23.81
N LEU A 46 1.49 9.47 22.57
CA LEU A 46 2.43 9.66 21.47
C LEU A 46 2.32 11.04 20.85
N THR A 47 3.45 11.58 20.41
CA THR A 47 3.44 12.72 19.49
C THR A 47 3.06 12.26 18.08
N LEU A 48 2.63 13.20 17.22
CA LEU A 48 2.34 12.89 15.81
C LEU A 48 3.61 12.48 15.05
N THR A 49 4.77 12.99 15.46
CA THR A 49 6.08 12.52 14.96
C THR A 49 6.30 11.03 15.26
N GLN A 50 6.05 10.60 16.49
CA GLN A 50 6.14 9.20 16.88
C GLN A 50 5.12 8.34 16.15
N ALA A 51 3.90 8.84 15.97
CA ALA A 51 2.84 8.19 15.20
C ALA A 51 3.24 8.02 13.70
N GLY A 52 3.83 9.04 13.09
CA GLY A 52 4.40 8.96 11.74
C GLY A 52 5.54 7.93 11.64
N PHE A 53 6.39 7.86 12.67
CA PHE A 53 7.48 6.89 12.71
C PHE A 53 6.99 5.44 12.83
N LEU A 54 5.84 5.17 13.44
CA LEU A 54 5.19 3.85 13.41
C LEU A 54 4.93 3.38 11.97
N SER A 55 4.37 4.26 11.15
CA SER A 55 4.13 3.97 9.72
C SER A 55 5.45 3.74 8.95
N THR A 56 6.49 4.49 9.28
CA THR A 56 7.82 4.32 8.69
C THR A 56 8.42 2.95 9.03
N VAL A 57 8.41 2.57 10.32
CA VAL A 57 8.96 1.29 10.78
C VAL A 57 8.28 0.11 10.11
N MET A 58 6.96 0.17 9.92
CA MET A 58 6.22 -0.85 9.19
C MET A 58 6.64 -0.94 7.71
N GLN A 59 7.14 0.14 7.12
CA GLN A 59 7.57 0.17 5.71
C GLN A 59 9.07 -0.17 5.53
N LEU A 60 9.92 -0.06 6.57
CA LEU A 60 11.36 -0.31 6.50
C LEU A 60 11.73 -1.67 5.87
N PRO A 61 11.05 -2.79 6.21
CA PRO A 61 11.37 -4.09 5.61
C PRO A 61 11.21 -4.15 4.10
N ALA A 62 10.46 -3.22 3.47
CA ALA A 62 10.36 -3.15 2.01
C ALA A 62 11.72 -2.84 1.33
N LEU A 63 12.70 -2.28 2.04
CA LEU A 63 14.07 -2.13 1.56
C LEU A 63 14.75 -3.48 1.32
N LEU A 64 14.26 -4.54 1.96
CA LEU A 64 14.77 -5.91 1.78
C LEU A 64 14.15 -6.63 0.57
N ASN A 65 13.17 -6.03 -0.11
CA ASN A 65 12.48 -6.65 -1.25
C ASN A 65 13.42 -7.19 -2.34
N PRO A 66 14.52 -6.50 -2.73
CA PRO A 66 15.46 -7.06 -3.70
C PRO A 66 16.13 -8.36 -3.21
N PHE A 67 16.45 -8.45 -1.91
CA PHE A 67 17.04 -9.66 -1.30
C PHE A 67 16.02 -10.78 -1.18
N ILE A 68 14.77 -10.46 -0.81
CA ILE A 68 13.66 -11.41 -0.77
C ILE A 68 13.39 -11.96 -2.18
N GLY A 69 13.49 -11.14 -3.22
CA GLY A 69 13.39 -11.58 -4.61
C GLY A 69 14.45 -12.59 -4.98
N VAL A 70 15.72 -12.32 -4.65
CA VAL A 70 16.83 -13.27 -4.89
C VAL A 70 16.65 -14.56 -4.08
N LEU A 71 16.17 -14.47 -2.84
CA LEU A 71 15.88 -15.64 -2.01
C LEU A 71 14.73 -16.45 -2.61
N ALA A 72 13.71 -15.77 -3.11
CA ALA A 72 12.56 -16.36 -3.78
C ALA A 72 12.94 -17.18 -5.02
N ASP A 73 14.01 -16.79 -5.71
CA ASP A 73 14.55 -17.53 -6.85
C ASP A 73 15.30 -18.83 -6.44
N ARG A 74 15.68 -18.96 -5.16
CA ARG A 74 16.50 -20.08 -4.66
C ARG A 74 15.74 -21.10 -3.83
N ILE A 75 14.68 -20.68 -3.16
CA ILE A 75 13.89 -21.52 -2.27
C ILE A 75 12.42 -21.48 -2.61
N SER A 76 11.67 -22.48 -2.15
CA SER A 76 10.21 -22.49 -2.34
C SER A 76 9.54 -21.42 -1.49
N VAL A 77 9.20 -20.30 -2.13
CA VAL A 77 8.58 -19.13 -1.49
C VAL A 77 7.09 -19.30 -1.20
N ARG A 78 6.47 -20.40 -1.59
CA ARG A 78 5.05 -20.66 -1.33
C ARG A 78 4.69 -20.57 0.16
N TYR A 79 5.59 -21.03 1.03
CA TYR A 79 5.36 -20.97 2.48
C TYR A 79 5.40 -19.54 3.03
N PHE A 80 6.17 -18.64 2.43
CA PHE A 80 6.13 -17.23 2.76
C PHE A 80 4.74 -16.65 2.49
N VAL A 81 4.18 -16.95 1.32
CA VAL A 81 2.84 -16.50 0.94
C VAL A 81 1.75 -17.16 1.81
N ILE A 82 1.89 -18.45 2.12
CA ILE A 82 0.94 -19.18 2.95
C ILE A 82 0.91 -18.65 4.39
N LEU A 83 2.08 -18.37 4.98
CA LEU A 83 2.20 -17.93 6.38
C LEU A 83 1.92 -16.45 6.58
N ALA A 84 2.02 -15.63 5.53
CA ALA A 84 1.92 -14.19 5.64
C ALA A 84 0.61 -13.68 6.29
N PRO A 85 -0.59 -14.22 6.01
CA PRO A 85 -1.80 -13.76 6.70
C PRO A 85 -1.72 -13.92 8.23
N ALA A 86 -1.17 -15.03 8.74
CA ALA A 86 -0.96 -15.19 10.18
C ALA A 86 0.11 -14.24 10.71
N MET A 87 1.24 -14.12 9.98
CA MET A 87 2.35 -13.24 10.37
C MET A 87 1.99 -11.75 10.36
N THR A 88 0.95 -11.35 9.64
CA THR A 88 0.40 -9.99 9.66
C THR A 88 -0.72 -9.86 10.70
N ALA A 89 -1.64 -10.83 10.75
CA ALA A 89 -2.79 -10.78 11.64
C ALA A 89 -2.40 -10.79 13.12
N VAL A 90 -1.44 -11.63 13.50
CA VAL A 90 -1.01 -11.74 14.90
C VAL A 90 -0.46 -10.41 15.43
N PRO A 91 0.62 -9.83 14.88
CA PRO A 91 1.15 -8.59 15.40
C PRO A 91 0.17 -7.43 15.28
N MET A 92 -0.60 -7.33 14.18
CA MET A 92 -1.57 -6.24 14.02
C MET A 92 -2.75 -6.35 14.97
N SER A 93 -3.15 -7.55 15.37
CA SER A 93 -4.18 -7.72 16.41
C SER A 93 -3.65 -7.46 17.83
N LEU A 94 -2.34 -7.55 18.04
CA LEU A 94 -1.70 -7.31 19.34
C LEU A 94 -1.31 -5.83 19.58
N ILE A 95 -1.43 -4.94 18.58
CA ILE A 95 -1.05 -3.52 18.75
C ILE A 95 -1.84 -2.85 19.86
N GLY A 96 -3.11 -3.24 20.06
CA GLY A 96 -3.98 -2.67 21.09
C GLY A 96 -3.56 -2.99 22.53
N ILE A 97 -2.89 -4.11 22.76
CA ILE A 97 -2.37 -4.51 24.06
C ILE A 97 -0.88 -4.19 24.24
N ALA A 98 -0.26 -3.55 23.26
CA ALA A 98 1.15 -3.16 23.37
C ALA A 98 1.37 -2.28 24.61
N PRO A 99 2.27 -2.69 25.55
CA PRO A 99 2.47 -1.97 26.80
C PRO A 99 3.38 -0.75 26.65
N SER A 100 4.08 -0.61 25.55
CA SER A 100 5.03 0.46 25.30
C SER A 100 5.22 0.73 23.82
N TYR A 101 5.73 1.93 23.52
CA TYR A 101 6.08 2.34 22.15
C TYR A 101 7.09 1.39 21.48
N GLY A 102 8.08 0.88 22.25
CA GLY A 102 9.08 -0.08 21.71
C GLY A 102 8.45 -1.41 21.28
N VAL A 103 7.48 -1.94 22.04
CA VAL A 103 6.75 -3.15 21.66
C VAL A 103 5.88 -2.90 20.42
N LEU A 104 5.25 -1.73 20.35
CA LEU A 104 4.46 -1.34 19.17
C LEU A 104 5.33 -1.26 17.92
N LEU A 105 6.53 -0.67 18.00
CA LEU A 105 7.51 -0.64 16.90
C LEU A 105 7.91 -2.05 16.47
N LEU A 106 8.15 -2.96 17.41
CA LEU A 106 8.50 -4.35 17.11
C LEU A 106 7.37 -5.07 16.37
N LEU A 107 6.12 -4.95 16.83
CA LEU A 107 4.95 -5.54 16.19
C LEU A 107 4.78 -5.03 14.76
N LEU A 108 4.94 -3.73 14.54
CA LEU A 108 4.84 -3.13 13.21
C LEU A 108 6.01 -3.51 12.30
N PHE A 109 7.23 -3.66 12.84
CA PHE A 109 8.37 -4.15 12.08
C PHE A 109 8.16 -5.59 11.60
N ILE A 110 7.66 -6.48 12.48
CA ILE A 110 7.28 -7.86 12.13
C ILE A 110 6.20 -7.87 11.05
N THR A 111 5.18 -7.00 11.19
CA THR A 111 4.15 -6.81 10.16
C THR A 111 4.78 -6.40 8.82
N GLY A 112 5.71 -5.45 8.82
CA GLY A 112 6.40 -5.01 7.62
C GLY A 112 7.22 -6.12 6.95
N ILE A 113 7.87 -6.99 7.73
CA ILE A 113 8.53 -8.20 7.20
C ILE A 113 7.50 -9.09 6.50
N SER A 114 6.35 -9.34 7.15
CA SER A 114 5.27 -10.15 6.58
C SER A 114 4.77 -9.57 5.27
N VAL A 115 4.55 -8.25 5.20
CA VAL A 115 4.16 -7.55 3.97
C VAL A 115 5.17 -7.78 2.86
N SER A 116 6.45 -7.65 3.16
CA SER A 116 7.53 -7.84 2.17
C SER A 116 7.62 -9.28 1.66
N ILE A 117 7.58 -10.28 2.54
CA ILE A 117 7.65 -11.70 2.16
C ILE A 117 6.38 -12.21 1.47
N PHE A 118 5.27 -11.45 1.53
CA PHE A 118 4.06 -11.74 0.77
C PHE A 118 4.10 -11.08 -0.62
N HIS A 119 4.29 -9.77 -0.68
CA HIS A 119 4.12 -8.98 -1.91
C HIS A 119 5.19 -9.22 -2.97
N VAL A 120 6.36 -9.76 -2.61
CA VAL A 120 7.40 -10.10 -3.58
C VAL A 120 7.09 -11.41 -4.31
N PRO A 121 6.82 -12.55 -3.64
CA PRO A 121 6.58 -13.82 -4.32
C PRO A 121 5.14 -14.05 -4.78
N ALA A 122 4.11 -13.45 -4.16
CA ALA A 122 2.73 -13.72 -4.51
C ALA A 122 2.38 -13.37 -5.97
N PRO A 123 2.81 -12.23 -6.55
CA PRO A 123 2.61 -11.94 -7.98
C PRO A 123 3.26 -12.96 -8.91
N VAL A 124 4.41 -13.51 -8.53
CA VAL A 124 5.09 -14.56 -9.28
C VAL A 124 4.26 -15.84 -9.29
N MET A 125 3.75 -16.24 -8.12
CA MET A 125 2.85 -17.41 -8.00
C MET A 125 1.58 -17.22 -8.85
N ILE A 126 0.95 -16.03 -8.81
CA ILE A 126 -0.21 -15.70 -9.64
C ILE A 126 0.11 -15.84 -11.13
N SER A 127 1.26 -15.32 -11.56
CA SER A 127 1.69 -15.43 -12.95
C SER A 127 1.82 -16.89 -13.41
N HIS A 128 2.37 -17.78 -12.57
CA HIS A 128 2.48 -19.21 -12.84
C HIS A 128 1.10 -19.90 -12.91
N LEU A 129 0.22 -19.63 -11.95
CA LEU A 129 -1.11 -20.22 -11.87
C LEU A 129 -2.04 -19.74 -13.01
N SER A 130 -1.71 -18.63 -13.64
CA SER A 130 -2.52 -17.98 -14.69
C SER A 130 -2.26 -18.49 -16.09
N ALA A 131 -1.21 -19.31 -16.30
CA ALA A 131 -0.79 -19.81 -17.61
C ALA A 131 -0.71 -18.67 -18.67
N ALA A 132 -1.41 -18.79 -19.79
CA ALA A 132 -1.44 -17.75 -20.85
C ALA A 132 -2.23 -16.48 -20.45
N ARG A 133 -3.08 -16.53 -19.41
CA ARG A 133 -3.98 -15.42 -19.02
C ARG A 133 -3.44 -14.63 -17.81
N LYS A 134 -2.16 -14.26 -17.84
CA LYS A 134 -1.45 -13.60 -16.70
C LYS A 134 -2.13 -12.31 -16.25
N GLY A 135 -2.60 -11.47 -17.17
CA GLY A 135 -3.31 -10.23 -16.84
C GLY A 135 -4.58 -10.49 -16.05
N ARG A 136 -5.39 -11.51 -16.44
CA ARG A 136 -6.61 -11.86 -15.71
C ARG A 136 -6.32 -12.34 -14.28
N GLY A 137 -5.31 -13.18 -14.09
CA GLY A 137 -4.94 -13.64 -12.76
C GLY A 137 -4.43 -12.50 -11.88
N MET A 138 -3.62 -11.60 -12.46
CA MET A 138 -3.11 -10.43 -11.75
C MET A 138 -4.24 -9.47 -11.37
N SER A 139 -5.26 -9.29 -12.21
CA SER A 139 -6.43 -8.47 -11.89
C SER A 139 -7.18 -9.01 -10.67
N PHE A 140 -7.43 -10.32 -10.58
CA PHE A 140 -8.05 -10.91 -9.38
C PHE A 140 -7.20 -10.67 -8.14
N PHE A 141 -5.90 -10.85 -8.24
CA PHE A 141 -4.98 -10.65 -7.11
C PHE A 141 -4.96 -9.19 -6.64
N MET A 142 -4.82 -8.24 -7.57
CA MET A 142 -4.82 -6.81 -7.25
C MET A 142 -6.16 -6.35 -6.65
N THR A 143 -7.28 -6.86 -7.17
CA THR A 143 -8.61 -6.56 -6.61
C THR A 143 -8.69 -6.95 -5.12
N GLY A 144 -8.06 -8.07 -4.71
CA GLY A 144 -8.00 -8.45 -3.30
C GLY A 144 -7.35 -7.38 -2.42
N GLY A 145 -6.16 -6.88 -2.81
CA GLY A 145 -5.46 -5.83 -2.07
C GLY A 145 -6.19 -4.49 -2.09
N GLU A 146 -6.76 -4.08 -3.23
CA GLU A 146 -7.51 -2.82 -3.34
C GLU A 146 -8.77 -2.82 -2.45
N LEU A 147 -9.54 -3.92 -2.46
CA LEU A 147 -10.69 -4.08 -1.57
C LEU A 147 -10.27 -4.08 -0.10
N ALA A 148 -9.14 -4.68 0.24
CA ALA A 148 -8.63 -4.71 1.60
C ALA A 148 -8.31 -3.29 2.11
N ARG A 149 -7.63 -2.47 1.31
CA ARG A 149 -7.33 -1.07 1.68
C ARG A 149 -8.60 -0.24 1.83
N THR A 150 -9.61 -0.51 1.01
CA THR A 150 -10.91 0.19 1.08
C THR A 150 -11.70 -0.21 2.32
N ILE A 151 -11.84 -1.51 2.60
CA ILE A 151 -12.72 -2.02 3.66
C ILE A 151 -11.99 -2.12 5.01
N GLY A 152 -10.68 -2.34 4.99
CA GLY A 152 -9.87 -2.58 6.18
C GLY A 152 -9.99 -1.52 7.27
N PRO A 153 -10.03 -0.22 6.97
CA PRO A 153 -10.27 0.80 7.98
C PRO A 153 -11.57 0.62 8.74
N LEU A 154 -12.65 0.24 8.06
CA LEU A 154 -13.94 -0.03 8.70
C LEU A 154 -13.92 -1.32 9.52
N VAL A 155 -13.23 -2.35 9.05
CA VAL A 155 -13.05 -3.60 9.81
C VAL A 155 -12.31 -3.34 11.12
N ALA A 156 -11.24 -2.54 11.08
CA ALA A 156 -10.48 -2.16 12.27
C ALA A 156 -11.34 -1.39 13.28
N VAL A 157 -12.08 -0.36 12.80
CA VAL A 157 -12.97 0.44 13.64
C VAL A 157 -14.10 -0.42 14.22
N ALA A 158 -14.74 -1.28 13.41
CA ALA A 158 -15.78 -2.19 13.88
C ALA A 158 -15.27 -3.13 14.97
N ALA A 159 -14.10 -3.74 14.76
CA ALA A 159 -13.49 -4.65 15.72
C ALA A 159 -13.25 -3.96 17.08
N VAL A 160 -12.67 -2.76 17.05
CA VAL A 160 -12.38 -2.00 18.27
C VAL A 160 -13.64 -1.42 18.91
N SER A 161 -14.64 -1.02 18.13
CA SER A 161 -15.92 -0.54 18.68
C SER A 161 -16.69 -1.61 19.43
N ILE A 162 -16.55 -2.89 19.02
CA ILE A 162 -17.23 -4.04 19.65
C ILE A 162 -16.42 -4.59 20.83
N LEU A 163 -15.11 -4.74 20.66
CA LEU A 163 -14.25 -5.48 21.58
C LEU A 163 -13.37 -4.56 22.46
N GLY A 164 -13.31 -3.26 22.18
CA GLY A 164 -12.36 -2.33 22.75
C GLY A 164 -10.96 -2.49 22.17
N LEU A 165 -10.11 -1.47 22.35
CA LEU A 165 -8.74 -1.47 21.80
C LEU A 165 -7.89 -2.61 22.39
N GLU A 166 -8.03 -2.90 23.66
CA GLU A 166 -7.27 -3.96 24.33
C GLU A 166 -7.88 -5.35 24.11
N GLY A 167 -9.19 -5.41 23.86
CA GLY A 167 -9.94 -6.64 23.68
C GLY A 167 -10.01 -7.17 22.26
N PHE A 168 -9.54 -6.42 21.23
CA PHE A 168 -9.75 -6.83 19.84
C PHE A 168 -8.75 -7.88 19.33
N TYR A 169 -7.74 -8.28 20.14
CA TYR A 169 -6.73 -9.26 19.73
C TYR A 169 -7.30 -10.59 19.20
N PRO A 170 -8.49 -11.10 19.58
CA PRO A 170 -9.03 -12.35 19.03
C PRO A 170 -9.31 -12.28 17.52
N VAL A 171 -9.37 -11.09 16.95
CA VAL A 171 -9.57 -10.91 15.50
C VAL A 171 -8.46 -11.61 14.70
N MET A 172 -7.27 -11.87 15.28
CA MET A 172 -6.21 -12.64 14.63
C MET A 172 -6.66 -14.01 14.13
N ILE A 173 -7.72 -14.58 14.68
CA ILE A 173 -8.21 -15.92 14.32
C ILE A 173 -8.52 -16.03 12.83
N PHE A 174 -9.05 -14.98 12.21
CA PHE A 174 -9.35 -14.98 10.77
C PHE A 174 -8.09 -15.08 9.91
N GLY A 175 -6.99 -14.45 10.33
CA GLY A 175 -5.68 -14.57 9.66
C GLY A 175 -5.08 -15.97 9.84
N LEU A 176 -5.23 -16.56 11.03
CA LEU A 176 -4.79 -17.94 11.31
C LEU A 176 -5.59 -18.94 10.47
N ILE A 177 -6.92 -18.82 10.44
CA ILE A 177 -7.78 -19.66 9.59
C ILE A 177 -7.41 -19.49 8.11
N SER A 178 -7.17 -18.26 7.65
CA SER A 178 -6.72 -17.99 6.28
C SER A 178 -5.41 -18.70 5.95
N THR A 179 -4.45 -18.69 6.86
CA THR A 179 -3.18 -19.39 6.71
C THR A 179 -3.37 -20.91 6.56
N VAL A 180 -4.18 -21.53 7.40
CA VAL A 180 -4.50 -22.97 7.30
C VAL A 180 -5.20 -23.26 5.96
N TRP A 181 -6.16 -22.42 5.59
CA TRP A 181 -6.87 -22.58 4.32
C TRP A 181 -5.96 -22.43 3.10
N LEU A 182 -5.07 -21.44 3.11
CA LEU A 182 -4.06 -21.29 2.05
C LEU A 182 -3.09 -22.47 2.00
N TYR A 183 -2.67 -23.00 3.14
CA TYR A 183 -1.86 -24.21 3.21
C TYR A 183 -2.54 -25.37 2.49
N LEU A 184 -3.81 -25.65 2.80
CA LEU A 184 -4.56 -26.72 2.16
C LEU A 184 -4.73 -26.53 0.64
N LYS A 185 -4.82 -25.29 0.16
CA LYS A 185 -5.01 -24.97 -1.27
C LYS A 185 -3.71 -24.86 -2.07
N LEU A 186 -2.61 -24.46 -1.44
CA LEU A 186 -1.38 -24.07 -2.14
C LEU A 186 -0.17 -24.96 -1.86
N ARG A 187 -0.23 -25.87 -0.87
CA ARG A 187 0.91 -26.75 -0.51
C ARG A 187 1.50 -27.55 -1.69
N ASP A 188 0.68 -27.86 -2.70
CA ASP A 188 1.08 -28.64 -3.86
C ASP A 188 1.41 -27.78 -5.11
N VAL A 189 1.48 -26.45 -4.96
CA VAL A 189 1.88 -25.57 -6.06
C VAL A 189 3.40 -25.68 -6.25
N PRO A 190 3.87 -26.18 -7.40
CA PRO A 190 5.29 -26.15 -7.69
C PRO A 190 5.74 -24.70 -7.86
N VAL A 191 6.77 -24.32 -7.14
CA VAL A 191 7.41 -23.02 -7.27
C VAL A 191 8.83 -23.28 -7.76
N ASN A 192 8.94 -23.67 -9.03
CA ASN A 192 10.25 -23.91 -9.65
C ASN A 192 10.37 -23.07 -10.91
N ASP A 193 11.51 -22.42 -11.00
CA ASP A 193 12.20 -22.03 -12.22
C ASP A 193 11.55 -20.94 -13.07
N VAL A 194 11.67 -19.69 -12.62
CA VAL A 194 11.86 -18.62 -13.59
C VAL A 194 13.37 -18.38 -13.69
N PRO A 195 14.02 -18.79 -14.81
CA PRO A 195 15.38 -18.36 -15.05
C PRO A 195 15.38 -16.84 -15.10
N THR A 196 15.98 -16.21 -14.10
CA THR A 196 16.21 -14.76 -14.11
C THR A 196 17.18 -14.48 -15.25
N LYS A 197 16.65 -13.97 -16.37
CA LYS A 197 17.51 -13.33 -17.38
C LYS A 197 18.36 -12.30 -16.62
N ARG A 198 19.65 -12.34 -16.85
CA ARG A 198 20.66 -11.43 -16.28
C ARG A 198 20.19 -9.97 -16.49
N ASN A 199 19.52 -9.40 -15.49
CA ASN A 199 19.05 -8.04 -15.54
C ASN A 199 20.25 -7.09 -15.37
N LEU A 200 20.19 -5.93 -16.05
CA LEU A 200 21.14 -4.84 -15.80
C LEU A 200 21.19 -4.56 -14.30
N SER A 201 22.36 -4.23 -13.76
CA SER A 201 22.45 -3.85 -12.35
C SER A 201 21.60 -2.59 -12.09
N ALA A 202 21.10 -2.44 -10.86
CA ALA A 202 20.30 -1.27 -10.48
C ALA A 202 21.05 0.04 -10.78
N LEU A 203 22.38 0.08 -10.57
CA LEU A 203 23.21 1.23 -10.86
C LEU A 203 23.30 1.54 -12.37
N GLN A 204 23.40 0.54 -13.23
CA GLN A 204 23.41 0.74 -14.68
C GLN A 204 22.05 1.24 -15.18
N THR A 205 20.97 0.70 -14.62
CA THR A 205 19.60 1.15 -14.92
C THR A 205 19.38 2.58 -14.46
N TRP A 206 19.82 2.94 -13.24
CA TRP A 206 19.78 4.31 -12.73
C TRP A 206 20.52 5.30 -13.66
N ARG A 207 21.75 5.00 -14.05
CA ARG A 207 22.53 5.87 -14.93
C ARG A 207 21.85 6.13 -16.28
N LYS A 208 21.15 5.13 -16.82
CA LYS A 208 20.41 5.27 -18.09
C LYS A 208 19.10 6.04 -17.94
N LEU A 209 18.40 5.90 -16.82
CA LEU A 209 17.07 6.45 -16.63
C LEU A 209 17.02 7.69 -15.73
N ARG A 210 18.18 8.19 -15.25
CA ARG A 210 18.23 9.32 -14.32
C ARG A 210 17.48 10.57 -14.81
N TYR A 211 17.45 10.81 -16.12
CA TYR A 211 16.78 11.96 -16.73
C TYR A 211 15.25 11.94 -16.55
N ILE A 212 14.65 10.75 -16.38
CA ILE A 212 13.23 10.58 -16.04
C ILE A 212 13.04 10.36 -14.53
N LEU A 213 13.90 9.57 -13.91
CA LEU A 213 13.76 9.24 -12.49
C LEU A 213 13.91 10.47 -11.58
N TRP A 214 14.75 11.45 -11.93
CA TRP A 214 14.90 12.69 -11.17
C TRP A 214 13.61 13.52 -11.12
N PRO A 215 12.98 13.91 -12.26
CA PRO A 215 11.70 14.62 -12.24
C PRO A 215 10.59 13.81 -11.53
N LEU A 216 10.51 12.51 -11.81
CA LEU A 216 9.53 11.65 -11.14
C LEU A 216 9.77 11.56 -9.63
N SER A 217 11.03 11.56 -9.17
CA SER A 217 11.35 11.60 -7.73
C SER A 217 10.88 12.90 -7.09
N ALA A 218 11.04 14.04 -7.76
CA ALA A 218 10.54 15.32 -7.28
C ALA A 218 9.01 15.30 -7.15
N ILE A 219 8.30 14.78 -8.15
CA ILE A 219 6.84 14.58 -8.08
C ILE A 219 6.47 13.61 -6.95
N LEU A 220 7.20 12.51 -6.77
CA LEU A 220 6.94 11.55 -5.70
C LEU A 220 7.10 12.16 -4.31
N VAL A 221 8.10 13.00 -4.10
CA VAL A 221 8.31 13.68 -2.82
C VAL A 221 7.22 14.71 -2.58
N THR A 222 6.93 15.61 -3.52
CA THR A 222 5.94 16.69 -3.33
C THR A 222 4.51 16.14 -3.15
N ARG A 223 4.09 15.19 -4.00
CA ARG A 223 2.79 14.52 -3.79
C ARG A 223 2.80 13.64 -2.54
N GLY A 224 3.98 13.18 -2.13
CA GLY A 224 4.16 12.36 -0.93
C GLY A 224 3.65 13.06 0.33
N PHE A 225 3.74 14.37 0.42
CA PHE A 225 3.18 15.15 1.52
C PHE A 225 1.66 14.99 1.62
N MET A 226 0.94 15.13 0.53
CA MET A 226 -0.52 14.91 0.53
C MET A 226 -0.87 13.45 0.79
N HIS A 227 -0.15 12.51 0.14
CA HIS A 227 -0.40 11.09 0.30
C HIS A 227 -0.16 10.63 1.75
N ALA A 228 0.96 11.03 2.37
CA ALA A 228 1.27 10.66 3.75
C ALA A 228 0.30 11.30 4.75
N SER A 229 -0.06 12.57 4.55
CA SER A 229 -1.07 13.23 5.38
C SER A 229 -2.39 12.46 5.38
N LEU A 230 -2.88 12.11 4.18
CA LEU A 230 -4.20 11.46 4.05
C LEU A 230 -4.16 9.98 4.47
N THR A 231 -3.17 9.21 4.04
CA THR A 231 -3.15 7.77 4.36
C THR A 231 -2.76 7.46 5.80
N ALA A 232 -1.93 8.27 6.44
CA ALA A 232 -1.50 8.03 7.82
C ALA A 232 -2.35 8.78 8.86
N PHE A 233 -2.70 10.04 8.57
CA PHE A 233 -3.27 10.93 9.59
C PHE A 233 -4.72 11.36 9.33
N LEU A 234 -5.36 10.97 8.23
CA LEU A 234 -6.77 11.34 7.99
C LEU A 234 -7.71 10.86 9.10
N PRO A 235 -7.62 9.59 9.58
CA PRO A 235 -8.43 9.18 10.71
C PRO A 235 -8.16 9.99 11.97
N THR A 236 -6.89 10.29 12.27
CA THR A 236 -6.51 11.12 13.42
C THR A 236 -7.08 12.53 13.30
N TYR A 237 -6.98 13.14 12.11
CA TYR A 237 -7.52 14.48 11.85
C TYR A 237 -9.04 14.55 12.05
N ILE A 238 -9.77 13.62 11.46
CA ILE A 238 -11.24 13.57 11.58
C ILE A 238 -11.64 13.22 13.03
N ASN A 239 -10.94 12.32 13.71
CA ASN A 239 -11.23 11.98 15.10
C ASN A 239 -10.98 13.15 16.06
N LEU A 240 -9.92 13.94 15.85
CA LEU A 240 -9.67 15.15 16.65
C LEU A 240 -10.75 16.21 16.47
N GLU A 241 -11.30 16.33 15.24
CA GLU A 241 -12.38 17.31 14.97
C GLU A 241 -13.75 16.86 15.50
N THR A 242 -14.05 15.56 15.41
CA THR A 242 -15.42 15.06 15.60
C THR A 242 -15.62 14.21 16.84
N GLY A 243 -14.53 13.71 17.44
CA GLY A 243 -14.59 12.71 18.49
C GLY A 243 -15.16 11.36 18.04
N ASN A 244 -15.32 11.14 16.74
CA ASN A 244 -16.03 9.99 16.19
C ASN A 244 -15.11 9.11 15.32
N LEU A 245 -14.71 7.96 15.88
CA LEU A 245 -13.82 7.02 15.21
C LEU A 245 -14.46 6.38 13.96
N TRP A 246 -15.78 6.23 13.92
CA TRP A 246 -16.47 5.72 12.74
C TRP A 246 -16.39 6.69 11.56
N LEU A 247 -16.61 8.00 11.81
CA LEU A 247 -16.41 9.01 10.77
C LEU A 247 -14.96 9.05 10.30
N ALA A 248 -14.02 8.89 11.21
CA ALA A 248 -12.59 8.81 10.90
C ALA A 248 -12.26 7.63 9.98
N GLY A 249 -12.76 6.43 10.29
CA GLY A 249 -12.60 5.24 9.46
C GLY A 249 -13.30 5.36 8.11
N MET A 250 -14.54 5.90 8.10
CA MET A 250 -15.28 6.16 6.85
C MET A 250 -14.57 7.14 5.93
N ALA A 251 -13.99 8.20 6.47
CA ALA A 251 -13.25 9.17 5.67
C ALA A 251 -12.08 8.51 4.92
N LEU A 252 -11.30 7.67 5.62
CA LEU A 252 -10.22 6.93 4.98
C LEU A 252 -10.74 5.92 3.96
N THR A 253 -11.81 5.21 4.27
CA THR A 253 -12.46 4.29 3.32
C THR A 253 -12.93 5.00 2.05
N LEU A 254 -13.56 6.16 2.17
CA LEU A 254 -14.01 6.94 1.01
C LEU A 254 -12.83 7.44 0.16
N PHE A 255 -11.76 7.90 0.82
CA PHE A 255 -10.53 8.31 0.15
C PHE A 255 -9.89 7.16 -0.64
N GLU A 256 -9.72 5.99 -0.01
CA GLU A 256 -9.14 4.80 -0.65
C GLU A 256 -10.04 4.26 -1.77
N PHE A 257 -11.36 4.21 -1.56
CA PHE A 257 -12.33 3.77 -2.59
C PHE A 257 -12.24 4.63 -3.86
N ALA A 258 -12.27 5.96 -3.69
CA ALA A 258 -12.11 6.87 -4.82
C ALA A 258 -10.72 6.73 -5.47
N GLY A 259 -9.69 6.51 -4.67
CA GLY A 259 -8.34 6.24 -5.14
C GLY A 259 -8.23 4.98 -6.00
N VAL A 260 -8.90 3.89 -5.59
CA VAL A 260 -8.98 2.66 -6.38
C VAL A 260 -9.61 2.92 -7.74
N ALA A 261 -10.72 3.67 -7.78
CA ALA A 261 -11.35 4.08 -9.04
C ALA A 261 -10.39 4.90 -9.92
N GLY A 262 -9.61 5.81 -9.30
CA GLY A 262 -8.57 6.57 -9.97
C GLY A 262 -7.47 5.69 -10.57
N VAL A 263 -6.95 4.74 -9.80
CA VAL A 263 -5.91 3.78 -10.26
C VAL A 263 -6.40 2.94 -11.43
N LEU A 264 -7.62 2.41 -11.35
CA LEU A 264 -8.21 1.54 -12.39
C LEU A 264 -8.46 2.28 -13.71
N THR A 265 -8.83 3.55 -13.64
CA THR A 265 -9.16 4.34 -14.83
C THR A 265 -7.96 5.11 -15.41
N ALA A 266 -6.97 5.45 -14.58
CA ALA A 266 -5.84 6.29 -14.98
C ALA A 266 -5.03 5.74 -16.15
N GLY A 267 -4.84 4.41 -16.23
CA GLY A 267 -4.18 3.77 -17.37
C GLY A 267 -4.86 4.12 -18.69
N SER A 268 -6.15 3.79 -18.79
CA SER A 268 -6.96 4.04 -20.00
C SER A 268 -7.10 5.54 -20.30
N MET A 269 -7.31 6.38 -19.27
CA MET A 269 -7.36 7.84 -19.44
C MET A 269 -6.04 8.39 -19.97
N SER A 270 -4.91 7.90 -19.48
CA SER A 270 -3.60 8.36 -19.94
C SER A 270 -3.23 7.83 -21.33
N ASP A 271 -3.82 6.73 -21.77
CA ASP A 271 -3.69 6.25 -23.16
C ASP A 271 -4.52 7.11 -24.14
N LEU A 272 -5.70 7.60 -23.71
CA LEU A 272 -6.60 8.42 -24.52
C LEU A 272 -6.16 9.89 -24.59
N PHE A 273 -5.87 10.49 -23.43
CA PHE A 273 -5.57 11.93 -23.30
C PHE A 273 -4.08 12.26 -23.29
N GLY A 274 -3.22 11.24 -23.20
CA GLY A 274 -1.77 11.39 -23.07
C GLY A 274 -1.29 11.41 -21.62
N ARG A 275 -0.08 10.85 -21.38
CA ARG A 275 0.53 10.72 -20.04
C ARG A 275 0.67 12.06 -19.33
N ARG A 276 1.19 13.07 -20.06
CA ARG A 276 1.44 14.43 -19.52
C ARG A 276 0.15 15.11 -19.07
N GLN A 277 -0.91 15.08 -19.89
CA GLN A 277 -2.17 15.75 -19.56
C GLN A 277 -2.84 15.10 -18.37
N THR A 278 -2.90 13.75 -18.32
CA THR A 278 -3.46 13.01 -17.19
C THR A 278 -2.70 13.32 -15.89
N LEU A 279 -1.36 13.36 -15.93
CA LEU A 279 -0.57 13.75 -14.78
C LEU A 279 -0.84 15.19 -14.34
N LEU A 280 -0.86 16.15 -15.26
CA LEU A 280 -1.11 17.57 -14.94
C LEU A 280 -2.47 17.76 -14.28
N VAL A 281 -3.55 17.17 -14.84
CA VAL A 281 -4.89 17.23 -14.23
C VAL A 281 -4.88 16.65 -12.82
N SER A 282 -4.21 15.53 -12.62
CA SER A 282 -4.13 14.89 -11.30
C SER A 282 -3.28 15.69 -10.31
N LEU A 283 -2.13 16.22 -10.75
CA LEU A 283 -1.22 16.99 -9.91
C LEU A 283 -1.76 18.39 -9.54
N ILE A 284 -2.66 18.95 -10.35
CA ILE A 284 -3.36 20.20 -10.04
C ILE A 284 -4.63 19.91 -9.22
N GLY A 285 -5.40 18.91 -9.63
CA GLY A 285 -6.68 18.59 -9.00
C GLY A 285 -6.55 18.13 -7.56
N ALA A 286 -5.59 17.26 -7.25
CA ALA A 286 -5.40 16.75 -5.90
C ALA A 286 -5.10 17.85 -4.86
N PRO A 287 -4.12 18.77 -5.07
CA PRO A 287 -3.88 19.85 -4.12
C PRO A 287 -5.06 20.81 -3.96
N LEU A 288 -5.70 21.21 -5.07
CA LEU A 288 -6.86 22.11 -5.02
C LEU A 288 -8.01 21.49 -4.24
N CYS A 289 -8.31 20.21 -4.47
CA CYS A 289 -9.35 19.52 -3.72
C CYS A 289 -8.94 19.29 -2.26
N LEU A 290 -7.64 19.11 -1.96
CA LEU A 290 -7.18 19.03 -0.58
C LEU A 290 -7.34 20.36 0.16
N PHE A 291 -7.13 21.51 -0.49
CA PHE A 291 -7.48 22.83 0.08
C PHE A 291 -8.98 22.92 0.38
N VAL A 292 -9.83 22.55 -0.58
CA VAL A 292 -11.29 22.54 -0.38
C VAL A 292 -11.68 21.63 0.76
N PHE A 293 -11.13 20.40 0.82
CA PHE A 293 -11.36 19.45 1.92
C PHE A 293 -11.02 20.04 3.28
N THR A 294 -9.89 20.75 3.38
CA THR A 294 -9.39 21.28 4.65
C THR A 294 -10.14 22.54 5.11
N LEU A 295 -10.63 23.36 4.15
CA LEU A 295 -11.24 24.66 4.44
C LEU A 295 -12.77 24.64 4.46
N THR A 296 -13.41 23.53 4.04
CA THR A 296 -14.87 23.43 3.94
C THR A 296 -15.42 22.34 4.86
N GLY A 297 -16.76 22.30 4.97
CA GLY A 297 -17.50 21.29 5.72
C GLY A 297 -18.61 20.64 4.88
N GLY A 298 -19.33 19.71 5.53
CA GLY A 298 -20.50 19.06 4.93
C GLY A 298 -20.21 18.30 3.64
N TRP A 299 -21.11 18.37 2.67
CA TRP A 299 -21.02 17.63 1.42
C TRP A 299 -19.85 18.07 0.52
N PHE A 300 -19.49 19.35 0.53
CA PHE A 300 -18.34 19.85 -0.22
C PHE A 300 -17.04 19.22 0.24
N ARG A 301 -16.88 19.03 1.55
CA ARG A 301 -15.72 18.35 2.13
C ARG A 301 -15.63 16.89 1.67
N ILE A 302 -16.75 16.17 1.68
CA ILE A 302 -16.79 14.76 1.24
C ILE A 302 -16.48 14.67 -0.26
N ALA A 303 -17.10 15.52 -1.08
CA ALA A 303 -16.83 15.54 -2.52
C ALA A 303 -15.35 15.85 -2.82
N ALA A 304 -14.77 16.84 -2.12
CA ALA A 304 -13.36 17.19 -2.25
C ALA A 304 -12.44 16.03 -1.86
N LEU A 305 -12.77 15.28 -0.79
CA LEU A 305 -12.01 14.11 -0.35
C LEU A 305 -12.03 13.00 -1.41
N LEU A 306 -13.19 12.71 -2.00
CA LEU A 306 -13.33 11.74 -3.07
C LEU A 306 -12.51 12.12 -4.31
N VAL A 307 -12.60 13.39 -4.75
CA VAL A 307 -11.81 13.87 -5.90
C VAL A 307 -10.32 13.86 -5.58
N THR A 308 -9.93 14.20 -4.35
CA THR A 308 -8.52 14.10 -3.91
C THR A 308 -8.02 12.66 -3.97
N GLY A 309 -8.79 11.69 -3.46
CA GLY A 309 -8.44 10.27 -3.53
C GLY A 309 -8.27 9.81 -4.97
N PHE A 310 -9.26 10.10 -5.82
CA PHE A 310 -9.24 9.75 -7.25
C PHE A 310 -8.02 10.32 -7.97
N THR A 311 -7.78 11.62 -7.87
CA THR A 311 -6.69 12.30 -8.58
C THR A 311 -5.32 11.95 -8.01
N LEU A 312 -5.17 11.90 -6.70
CA LEU A 312 -3.88 11.64 -6.06
C LEU A 312 -3.36 10.23 -6.37
N LEU A 313 -4.22 9.18 -6.27
CA LEU A 313 -3.79 7.81 -6.48
C LEU A 313 -3.66 7.46 -7.98
N SER A 314 -4.40 8.13 -8.87
CA SER A 314 -4.29 7.95 -10.32
C SER A 314 -2.91 8.26 -10.90
N THR A 315 -2.10 9.07 -10.21
CA THR A 315 -0.75 9.45 -10.69
C THR A 315 0.22 8.27 -10.74
N THR A 316 0.10 7.30 -9.84
CA THR A 316 1.05 6.19 -9.70
C THR A 316 1.13 5.30 -10.94
N PRO A 317 0.02 4.78 -11.50
CA PRO A 317 0.09 3.95 -12.71
C PRO A 317 0.58 4.74 -13.93
N VAL A 318 0.28 6.03 -14.03
CA VAL A 318 0.76 6.88 -15.14
C VAL A 318 2.27 7.09 -15.06
N MET A 319 2.80 7.37 -13.87
CA MET A 319 4.27 7.48 -13.67
C MET A 319 4.96 6.16 -13.94
N LEU A 320 4.38 5.04 -13.51
CA LEU A 320 4.92 3.71 -13.77
C LEU A 320 4.95 3.39 -15.27
N ALA A 321 3.90 3.76 -16.01
CA ALA A 321 3.86 3.61 -17.46
C ALA A 321 4.98 4.42 -18.15
N LEU A 322 5.20 5.69 -17.73
CA LEU A 322 6.31 6.51 -18.22
C LEU A 322 7.67 5.85 -17.98
N VAL A 323 7.90 5.28 -16.80
CA VAL A 323 9.14 4.55 -16.50
C VAL A 323 9.30 3.34 -17.42
N GLN A 324 8.26 2.56 -17.64
CA GLN A 324 8.29 1.37 -18.49
C GLN A 324 8.51 1.70 -19.97
N GLU A 325 7.87 2.73 -20.49
CA GLU A 325 8.03 3.20 -21.88
C GLU A 325 9.49 3.60 -22.18
N ASN A 326 10.19 4.15 -21.20
CA ASN A 326 11.59 4.58 -21.35
C ASN A 326 12.61 3.48 -20.96
N ALA A 327 12.17 2.42 -20.32
CA ALA A 327 13.01 1.33 -19.82
C ALA A 327 12.86 0.02 -20.62
N ARG A 328 12.64 0.08 -21.93
CA ARG A 328 12.36 -1.10 -22.79
C ARG A 328 13.36 -2.25 -22.62
N HIS A 329 14.60 -1.96 -22.31
CA HIS A 329 15.67 -2.96 -22.17
C HIS A 329 15.79 -3.58 -20.75
N ALA A 330 15.20 -2.94 -19.73
CA ALA A 330 15.26 -3.38 -18.33
C ALA A 330 14.04 -2.93 -17.52
N PRO A 331 12.81 -3.31 -17.93
CA PRO A 331 11.58 -2.80 -17.31
C PRO A 331 11.46 -3.22 -15.84
N ALA A 332 11.88 -4.43 -15.47
CA ALA A 332 11.80 -4.91 -14.09
C ALA A 332 12.75 -4.14 -13.16
N ALA A 333 13.98 -3.87 -13.59
CA ALA A 333 14.94 -3.09 -12.80
C ALA A 333 14.50 -1.62 -12.65
N ALA A 334 13.91 -1.05 -13.69
CA ALA A 334 13.37 0.32 -13.65
C ALA A 334 12.17 0.45 -12.72
N ASN A 335 11.25 -0.50 -12.75
CA ASN A 335 10.13 -0.57 -11.82
C ASN A 335 10.62 -0.72 -10.38
N GLY A 336 11.59 -1.59 -10.14
CA GLY A 336 12.18 -1.78 -8.82
C GLY A 336 12.79 -0.49 -8.26
N LEU A 337 13.53 0.26 -9.09
CA LEU A 337 14.07 1.57 -8.71
C LEU A 337 12.96 2.59 -8.41
N PHE A 338 11.95 2.70 -9.28
CA PHE A 338 10.83 3.60 -9.06
C PHE A 338 10.08 3.28 -7.76
N MET A 339 9.81 2.01 -7.49
CA MET A 339 9.15 1.57 -6.27
C MET A 339 10.01 1.86 -5.03
N MET A 340 11.32 1.60 -5.10
CA MET A 340 12.25 1.92 -4.00
C MET A 340 12.24 3.40 -3.68
N ILE A 341 12.34 4.28 -4.69
CA ILE A 341 12.27 5.74 -4.52
C ILE A 341 10.94 6.14 -3.89
N SER A 342 9.84 5.56 -4.37
CA SER A 342 8.49 5.82 -3.85
C SER A 342 8.36 5.43 -2.36
N PHE A 343 8.94 4.30 -1.95
CA PHE A 343 8.94 3.87 -0.54
C PHE A 343 9.78 4.78 0.34
N ILE A 344 11.01 5.11 -0.09
CA ILE A 344 11.91 6.01 0.67
C ILE A 344 11.25 7.38 0.84
N ALA A 345 10.74 7.96 -0.25
CA ALA A 345 10.06 9.26 -0.21
C ALA A 345 8.88 9.23 0.77
N ARG A 346 8.01 8.23 0.70
CA ARG A 346 6.85 8.10 1.57
C ARG A 346 7.23 7.92 3.04
N SER A 347 8.19 7.05 3.33
CA SER A 347 8.64 6.78 4.70
C SER A 347 9.29 7.99 5.35
N ALA A 348 10.07 8.78 4.61
CA ALA A 348 10.66 10.01 5.12
C ALA A 348 9.59 11.09 5.32
N VAL A 349 8.72 11.28 4.35
CA VAL A 349 7.71 12.34 4.38
C VAL A 349 6.69 12.15 5.52
N VAL A 350 6.28 10.92 5.82
CA VAL A 350 5.29 10.70 6.90
C VAL A 350 5.79 11.16 8.27
N VAL A 351 7.08 10.99 8.56
CA VAL A 351 7.70 11.51 9.80
C VAL A 351 7.76 13.03 9.78
N VAL A 352 8.12 13.62 8.64
CA VAL A 352 8.14 15.09 8.48
C VAL A 352 6.74 15.67 8.68
N ILE A 353 5.70 15.04 8.15
CA ILE A 353 4.29 15.43 8.36
C ILE A 353 3.96 15.42 9.86
N GLY A 354 4.29 14.33 10.58
CA GLY A 354 4.07 14.24 12.03
C GLY A 354 4.78 15.36 12.79
N PHE A 355 6.05 15.65 12.42
CA PHE A 355 6.84 16.70 13.03
C PHE A 355 6.28 18.12 12.79
N ILE A 356 5.78 18.39 11.60
CA ILE A 356 5.11 19.66 11.28
C ILE A 356 3.80 19.74 12.08
N ALA A 357 3.03 18.67 12.10
CA ALA A 357 1.72 18.60 12.75
C ALA A 357 1.82 18.76 14.28
N ASP A 358 2.90 18.29 14.91
CA ASP A 358 3.16 18.51 16.34
C ASP A 358 3.35 20.01 16.68
N ARG A 359 3.76 20.84 15.71
CA ARG A 359 4.04 22.27 15.91
C ARG A 359 2.89 23.19 15.56
N ILE A 360 2.21 22.90 14.45
CA ILE A 360 1.20 23.80 13.89
C ILE A 360 -0.17 23.15 13.70
N GLY A 361 -0.32 21.89 14.16
CA GLY A 361 -1.55 21.12 14.03
C GLY A 361 -1.76 20.48 12.65
N LEU A 362 -2.65 19.50 12.59
CA LEU A 362 -2.92 18.75 11.37
C LEU A 362 -3.55 19.60 10.28
N GLN A 363 -4.48 20.50 10.62
CA GLN A 363 -5.16 21.35 9.62
C GLN A 363 -4.16 22.20 8.81
N ALA A 364 -3.26 22.91 9.49
CA ALA A 364 -2.23 23.71 8.84
C ALA A 364 -1.26 22.83 8.04
N THR A 365 -0.95 21.64 8.56
CA THR A 365 -0.11 20.66 7.87
C THR A 365 -0.73 20.17 6.57
N TYR A 366 -2.06 19.97 6.52
CA TYR A 366 -2.78 19.62 5.28
C TYR A 366 -2.69 20.75 4.24
N LEU A 367 -2.85 22.01 4.66
CA LEU A 367 -2.71 23.17 3.76
C LEU A 367 -1.30 23.29 3.21
N ILE A 368 -0.28 23.10 4.05
CA ILE A 368 1.13 23.06 3.61
C ILE A 368 1.37 21.90 2.66
N SER A 369 0.83 20.73 2.94
CA SER A 369 0.96 19.56 2.07
C SER A 369 0.35 19.79 0.69
N ALA A 370 -0.80 20.47 0.64
CA ALA A 370 -1.43 20.87 -0.62
C ALA A 370 -0.56 21.91 -1.37
N ALA A 371 -0.02 22.91 -0.66
CA ALA A 371 0.87 23.92 -1.26
C ALA A 371 2.14 23.27 -1.83
N ILE A 372 2.78 22.36 -1.11
CA ILE A 372 3.95 21.60 -1.59
C ILE A 372 3.57 20.76 -2.81
N GLY A 373 2.37 20.18 -2.84
CA GLY A 373 1.85 19.41 -3.98
C GLY A 373 1.80 20.25 -5.26
N LEU A 374 1.44 21.54 -5.18
CA LEU A 374 1.44 22.47 -6.31
C LEU A 374 2.85 22.79 -6.82
N ILE A 375 3.86 22.85 -5.93
CA ILE A 375 5.26 23.10 -6.33
C ILE A 375 5.81 21.95 -7.19
N GLY A 376 5.31 20.75 -7.01
CA GLY A 376 5.72 19.56 -7.77
C GLY A 376 5.14 19.46 -9.18
N ILE A 377 4.43 20.47 -9.66
CA ILE A 377 3.92 20.52 -11.04
C ILE A 377 5.05 20.95 -11.96
N PRO A 378 5.45 20.08 -12.93
CA PRO A 378 6.56 20.40 -13.86
C PRO A 378 6.15 21.42 -14.93
#